data_b3c3dd5e9eeab00f93bd127a516969bd
#
_entry.id   b3c3dd5e9eeab00f93bd127a516969bd
#
_cell.length_a   1.000
_cell.length_b   1.000
_cell.length_c   1.000
_cell.angle_alpha   90.00
_cell.angle_beta   90.00
_cell.angle_gamma   90.00
#
_symmetry.space_group_name_H-M   'P 1'
#
loop_
_entity.id
_entity.type
_entity.pdbx_description
1 polymer ?
#
loop_
_entity_poly.entity_id
_entity_poly.type
_entity_poly.pdbx_seq_one_letter_code
_entity_poly.pdbx_strand_id
1 'polypeptide(L)'
;MNPRRWLGIWCKVAILISLAVAGQAVAQSKTAMELPPAISIGGEPVVTLQRPSVVDRSRPQFLEATVLPGRGMAVLQIKAYLPGKGEIDLLNSPPLPEAQQRLTTGDDEFGNEIFKIGGAILLPYANRIRGKLSADGKTIIATVAGKSVTLPANWSGNNPGAEKHSIHGLIRQSPFHDVSVNNGHDESVISAILHAGNFSGHWLSATDVSVETRLSHDAFQMTVAATNVGHDPLPMGIGWHPYFVLPSGDRPQAQLHLPSQTRAVMNNYDDTFTTGRRVAVQGTEYDFSAPNGRPLGTQYLDDNFSILEYGSQRHTVSELIDPATKYGLRLITLSPEIKSIQVYAPPLKNFVAIEPQFNLPDPYNQDWATADTGMVLLQPGQSVSWRVRLELFTPAAERKNR
;
A
#
# COMPACT_ATOMS: atom_id res chain seq x y z
N MET A 1 61.78 7.02 73.50
CA MET A 1 62.14 6.10 74.64
C MET A 1 61.77 4.71 74.25
N ASN A 2 62.84 3.90 74.09
CA ASN A 2 62.82 2.38 74.04
C ASN A 2 62.29 1.83 75.40
N PRO A 3 62.08 0.55 75.67
CA PRO A 3 62.51 -0.64 74.90
C PRO A 3 61.58 -1.90 74.89
N ARG A 4 61.90 -2.83 73.96
CA ARG A 4 62.26 -4.27 74.18
C ARG A 4 61.25 -5.19 74.88
N ARG A 5 60.92 -6.40 74.27
CA ARG A 5 61.59 -7.73 74.35
C ARG A 5 60.64 -8.78 73.73
N TRP A 6 61.06 -9.57 72.80
CA TRP A 6 61.72 -10.89 72.72
C TRP A 6 60.89 -12.13 73.14
N LEU A 7 60.94 -13.11 72.21
CA LEU A 7 60.90 -14.59 72.30
C LEU A 7 59.50 -15.21 72.38
N GLY A 8 59.22 -16.26 71.63
CA GLY A 8 59.98 -17.48 71.31
C GLY A 8 59.30 -18.36 70.28
N ILE A 9 60.11 -19.13 69.64
CA ILE A 9 59.98 -20.23 68.69
C ILE A 9 59.20 -21.40 69.22
N TRP A 10 58.34 -22.05 68.48
CA TRP A 10 58.25 -23.49 68.36
C TRP A 10 57.58 -23.88 67.04
N CYS A 11 58.31 -24.65 66.18
CA CYS A 11 57.89 -25.37 64.99
C CYS A 11 56.88 -26.48 65.34
N LYS A 12 55.77 -26.56 64.61
CA LYS A 12 55.12 -27.82 64.38
C LYS A 12 54.75 -27.93 62.92
N VAL A 13 55.42 -28.82 62.23
CA VAL A 13 55.11 -29.28 60.87
C VAL A 13 53.82 -30.07 60.92
N ALA A 14 52.80 -29.61 60.20
CA ALA A 14 51.62 -30.40 59.93
C ALA A 14 51.52 -30.56 58.39
N ILE A 15 51.73 -31.79 57.96
CA ILE A 15 51.53 -32.17 56.54
C ILE A 15 50.03 -32.28 56.32
N LEU A 16 49.51 -31.39 55.50
CA LEU A 16 48.13 -31.47 54.98
C LEU A 16 48.20 -31.95 53.53
N ILE A 17 47.71 -33.18 53.35
CA ILE A 17 47.48 -33.75 52.01
C ILE A 17 46.27 -33.07 51.41
N SER A 18 46.49 -32.23 50.37
CA SER A 18 45.40 -31.58 49.59
C SER A 18 44.95 -32.53 48.48
N LEU A 19 43.78 -33.14 48.63
CA LEU A 19 43.09 -33.80 47.53
C LEU A 19 42.60 -32.72 46.60
N ALA A 20 43.21 -32.63 45.41
CA ALA A 20 42.69 -31.80 44.26
C ALA A 20 41.53 -32.57 43.64
N VAL A 21 40.29 -32.12 43.91
CA VAL A 21 39.10 -32.51 43.11
C VAL A 21 39.12 -31.66 41.88
N ALA A 22 39.50 -32.25 40.75
CA ALA A 22 39.37 -31.61 39.42
C ALA A 22 37.87 -31.55 39.04
N GLY A 23 37.22 -30.44 39.34
CA GLY A 23 35.90 -30.12 38.81
C GLY A 23 36.00 -29.82 37.32
N GLN A 24 35.59 -30.74 36.45
CA GLN A 24 35.37 -30.43 35.04
C GLN A 24 34.16 -29.49 34.93
N ALA A 25 34.42 -28.23 34.68
CA ALA A 25 33.40 -27.27 34.24
C ALA A 25 32.98 -27.66 32.81
N VAL A 26 31.84 -28.32 32.69
CA VAL A 26 31.17 -28.50 31.40
C VAL A 26 30.69 -27.11 30.97
N ALA A 27 31.44 -26.50 30.07
CA ALA A 27 30.98 -25.29 29.37
C ALA A 27 29.78 -25.70 28.51
N GLN A 28 28.57 -25.43 29.00
CA GLN A 28 27.38 -25.42 28.17
C GLN A 28 27.53 -24.28 27.14
N SER A 29 27.97 -24.64 25.93
CA SER A 29 27.83 -23.80 24.75
C SER A 29 26.34 -23.52 24.57
N LYS A 30 25.88 -22.31 24.95
CA LYS A 30 24.63 -21.76 24.47
C LYS A 30 24.80 -21.58 22.99
N THR A 31 24.38 -22.56 22.20
CA THR A 31 24.14 -22.37 20.77
C THR A 31 23.16 -21.21 20.67
N ALA A 32 23.63 -20.04 20.24
CA ALA A 32 22.75 -18.96 19.89
C ALA A 32 21.83 -19.53 18.80
N MET A 33 20.54 -19.58 19.08
CA MET A 33 19.53 -19.98 18.10
C MET A 33 19.61 -18.90 17.00
N GLU A 34 20.25 -19.22 15.86
CA GLU A 34 20.24 -18.36 14.71
C GLU A 34 18.77 -18.09 14.35
N LEU A 35 18.36 -16.85 14.44
CA LEU A 35 17.06 -16.44 13.93
C LEU A 35 17.01 -16.80 12.44
N PRO A 36 15.92 -17.36 11.95
CA PRO A 36 15.78 -17.64 10.53
C PRO A 36 16.08 -16.35 9.73
N PRO A 37 16.75 -16.44 8.59
CA PRO A 37 17.11 -15.29 7.81
C PRO A 37 15.84 -14.48 7.47
N ALA A 38 15.91 -13.17 7.64
CA ALA A 38 14.79 -12.29 7.33
C ALA A 38 14.36 -12.49 5.86
N ILE A 39 13.07 -12.67 5.63
CA ILE A 39 12.52 -12.78 4.27
C ILE A 39 12.82 -11.49 3.52
N SER A 40 13.43 -11.62 2.35
CA SER A 40 13.75 -10.49 1.46
C SER A 40 12.98 -10.62 0.15
N ILE A 41 12.43 -9.51 -0.33
CA ILE A 41 11.70 -9.42 -1.61
C ILE A 41 12.19 -8.18 -2.35
N GLY A 42 12.65 -8.35 -3.59
CA GLY A 42 13.19 -7.25 -4.39
C GLY A 42 14.51 -6.67 -3.87
N GLY A 43 15.30 -7.50 -3.16
CA GLY A 43 16.61 -7.12 -2.62
C GLY A 43 16.56 -6.48 -1.23
N GLU A 44 15.39 -6.12 -0.72
CA GLU A 44 15.23 -5.49 0.60
C GLU A 44 14.47 -6.41 1.57
N PRO A 45 14.78 -6.35 2.88
CA PRO A 45 14.02 -7.07 3.90
C PRO A 45 12.55 -6.67 3.92
N VAL A 46 11.67 -7.65 4.08
CA VAL A 46 10.26 -7.40 4.37
C VAL A 46 10.13 -6.83 5.77
N VAL A 47 9.34 -5.77 5.90
CA VAL A 47 9.09 -5.11 7.19
C VAL A 47 7.66 -5.34 7.63
N THR A 48 7.50 -5.78 8.89
CA THR A 48 6.19 -5.92 9.52
C THR A 48 6.08 -4.94 10.68
N LEU A 49 5.16 -3.99 10.55
CA LEU A 49 4.72 -3.12 11.65
C LEU A 49 3.73 -3.89 12.50
N GLN A 50 3.88 -3.83 13.83
CA GLN A 50 3.04 -4.60 14.75
C GLN A 50 2.49 -3.74 15.86
N ARG A 51 1.27 -4.07 16.28
CA ARG A 51 0.67 -3.68 17.56
C ARG A 51 0.69 -4.90 18.48
N PRO A 52 1.20 -4.79 19.71
CA PRO A 52 1.56 -5.98 20.52
C PRO A 52 0.37 -6.86 20.91
N SER A 53 -0.85 -6.31 20.99
CA SER A 53 -2.04 -7.08 21.37
C SER A 53 -3.31 -6.31 21.10
N VAL A 54 -4.45 -7.01 21.12
CA VAL A 54 -5.78 -6.40 21.13
C VAL A 54 -6.01 -5.72 22.48
N VAL A 55 -6.22 -4.40 22.48
CA VAL A 55 -6.43 -3.60 23.71
C VAL A 55 -7.90 -3.51 24.11
N ASP A 56 -8.84 -3.65 23.17
CA ASP A 56 -10.28 -3.61 23.40
C ASP A 56 -10.99 -4.60 22.50
N ARG A 57 -11.51 -5.69 23.09
CA ARG A 57 -12.20 -6.74 22.35
C ARG A 57 -13.62 -6.36 21.89
N SER A 58 -14.12 -5.20 22.30
CA SER A 58 -15.46 -4.73 21.92
C SER A 58 -15.50 -3.99 20.58
N ARG A 59 -14.34 -3.59 20.04
CA ARG A 59 -14.22 -2.83 18.79
C ARG A 59 -13.16 -3.40 17.83
N PRO A 60 -13.30 -3.11 16.52
CA PRO A 60 -12.25 -3.47 15.54
C PRO A 60 -10.94 -2.72 15.81
N GLN A 61 -9.81 -3.34 15.53
CA GLN A 61 -8.47 -2.77 15.70
C GLN A 61 -7.51 -3.29 14.64
N PHE A 62 -6.60 -2.43 14.19
CA PHE A 62 -5.46 -2.85 13.38
C PHE A 62 -4.40 -3.53 14.27
N LEU A 63 -3.76 -4.58 13.77
CA LEU A 63 -2.77 -5.37 14.48
C LEU A 63 -1.41 -5.39 13.78
N GLU A 64 -1.39 -5.48 12.46
CA GLU A 64 -0.17 -5.69 11.70
C GLU A 64 -0.26 -5.04 10.33
N ALA A 65 0.87 -4.56 9.79
CA ALA A 65 1.00 -4.19 8.39
C ALA A 65 2.34 -4.68 7.85
N THR A 66 2.32 -5.48 6.78
CA THR A 66 3.50 -5.99 6.09
C THR A 66 3.80 -5.13 4.89
N VAL A 67 4.98 -4.51 4.85
CA VAL A 67 5.44 -3.59 3.82
C VAL A 67 6.64 -4.17 3.08
N LEU A 68 6.72 -3.94 1.77
CA LEU A 68 7.76 -4.43 0.87
C LEU A 68 8.64 -3.29 0.35
N PRO A 69 9.71 -2.89 1.05
CA PRO A 69 10.61 -1.83 0.58
C PRO A 69 11.22 -2.13 -0.78
N GLY A 70 11.55 -3.39 -1.08
CA GLY A 70 12.09 -3.83 -2.37
C GLY A 70 11.08 -3.93 -3.51
N ARG A 71 9.81 -3.57 -3.26
CA ARG A 71 8.73 -3.54 -4.27
C ARG A 71 7.90 -2.27 -4.13
N GLY A 72 8.58 -1.10 -4.29
CA GLY A 72 7.90 0.19 -4.31
C GLY A 72 7.16 0.55 -3.02
N MET A 73 7.62 0.08 -1.86
CA MET A 73 6.94 0.25 -0.57
C MET A 73 5.49 -0.26 -0.55
N ALA A 74 5.18 -1.25 -1.38
CA ALA A 74 3.84 -1.84 -1.42
C ALA A 74 3.45 -2.44 -0.07
N VAL A 75 2.18 -2.31 0.29
CA VAL A 75 1.60 -2.93 1.49
C VAL A 75 1.06 -4.31 1.11
N LEU A 76 1.78 -5.37 1.48
CA LEU A 76 1.38 -6.73 1.12
C LEU A 76 0.14 -7.15 1.90
N GLN A 77 0.09 -6.88 3.21
CA GLN A 77 -1.02 -7.29 4.06
C GLN A 77 -1.25 -6.28 5.18
N ILE A 78 -2.49 -6.15 5.60
CA ILE A 78 -2.90 -5.49 6.84
C ILE A 78 -3.75 -6.48 7.61
N LYS A 79 -3.37 -6.79 8.86
CA LYS A 79 -4.19 -7.63 9.76
C LYS A 79 -4.96 -6.78 10.73
N ALA A 80 -6.17 -7.23 11.03
CA ALA A 80 -7.05 -6.58 11.98
C ALA A 80 -7.75 -7.60 12.88
N TYR A 81 -8.17 -7.14 14.06
CA TYR A 81 -9.08 -7.86 14.93
C TYR A 81 -10.51 -7.34 14.70
N LEU A 82 -11.44 -8.26 14.51
CA LEU A 82 -12.87 -7.97 14.50
C LEU A 82 -13.59 -8.67 15.66
N PRO A 83 -14.43 -7.94 16.42
CA PRO A 83 -15.22 -8.54 17.50
C PRO A 83 -16.07 -9.70 16.99
N GLY A 84 -15.99 -10.85 17.69
CA GLY A 84 -16.74 -12.06 17.32
C GLY A 84 -16.17 -12.87 16.15
N LYS A 85 -15.15 -12.37 15.43
CA LYS A 85 -14.50 -13.07 14.33
C LYS A 85 -13.02 -13.37 14.61
N GLY A 86 -12.36 -12.57 15.45
CA GLY A 86 -10.93 -12.68 15.73
C GLY A 86 -10.06 -11.93 14.73
N GLU A 87 -8.86 -12.42 14.50
CA GLU A 87 -7.91 -11.83 13.55
C GLU A 87 -8.29 -12.17 12.10
N ILE A 88 -8.20 -11.18 11.24
CA ILE A 88 -8.47 -11.30 9.80
C ILE A 88 -7.42 -10.59 8.98
N ASP A 89 -7.24 -11.05 7.76
CA ASP A 89 -6.50 -10.36 6.71
C ASP A 89 -7.43 -9.37 5.98
N LEU A 90 -7.00 -8.10 5.88
CA LEU A 90 -7.79 -7.05 5.23
C LEU A 90 -7.52 -6.93 3.74
N LEU A 91 -6.33 -7.32 3.27
CA LEU A 91 -5.97 -7.24 1.87
C LEU A 91 -5.96 -8.63 1.23
N ASN A 92 -6.42 -8.71 -0.01
CA ASN A 92 -6.33 -9.93 -0.82
C ASN A 92 -4.89 -10.15 -1.25
N SER A 93 -4.17 -10.95 -0.47
CA SER A 93 -2.76 -11.26 -0.66
C SER A 93 -2.52 -12.73 -0.30
N PRO A 94 -1.63 -13.43 -1.02
CA PRO A 94 -1.19 -14.75 -0.59
C PRO A 94 -0.33 -14.65 0.69
N PRO A 95 -0.13 -15.76 1.41
CA PRO A 95 0.83 -15.82 2.51
C PRO A 95 2.24 -15.37 2.05
N LEU A 96 3.01 -14.78 2.97
CA LEU A 96 4.31 -14.19 2.66
C LEU A 96 5.28 -15.11 1.88
N PRO A 97 5.41 -16.43 2.18
CA PRO A 97 6.28 -17.31 1.38
C PRO A 97 5.84 -17.44 -0.09
N GLU A 98 4.52 -17.51 -0.35
CA GLU A 98 3.97 -17.56 -1.70
C GLU A 98 4.14 -16.20 -2.40
N ALA A 99 3.91 -15.09 -1.71
CA ALA A 99 4.17 -13.75 -2.22
C ALA A 99 5.65 -13.59 -2.61
N GLN A 100 6.57 -14.08 -1.78
CA GLN A 100 8.00 -14.08 -2.08
C GLN A 100 8.28 -14.83 -3.38
N GLN A 101 7.74 -16.06 -3.53
CA GLN A 101 7.91 -16.83 -4.74
C GLN A 101 7.40 -16.08 -5.97
N ARG A 102 6.17 -15.56 -5.93
CA ARG A 102 5.55 -14.83 -7.06
C ARG A 102 6.29 -13.56 -7.45
N LEU A 103 6.84 -12.85 -6.48
CA LEU A 103 7.54 -11.57 -6.70
C LEU A 103 9.03 -11.71 -7.00
N THR A 104 9.61 -12.92 -6.89
CA THR A 104 11.05 -13.17 -7.18
C THR A 104 11.31 -14.06 -8.37
N THR A 105 10.32 -14.84 -8.83
CA THR A 105 10.44 -15.65 -10.05
C THR A 105 10.44 -14.76 -11.30
N GLY A 106 11.28 -15.08 -12.28
CA GLY A 106 11.68 -14.22 -13.39
C GLY A 106 10.62 -13.88 -14.45
N ASP A 107 9.36 -14.27 -14.26
CA ASP A 107 8.30 -14.06 -15.26
C ASP A 107 7.60 -12.69 -15.13
N ASP A 108 7.98 -11.87 -14.14
CA ASP A 108 7.39 -10.54 -13.88
C ASP A 108 8.27 -9.42 -14.48
N GLU A 109 8.48 -9.45 -15.80
CA GLU A 109 9.32 -8.49 -16.54
C GLU A 109 8.98 -7.02 -16.19
N PHE A 110 7.72 -6.71 -15.95
CA PHE A 110 7.26 -5.34 -15.72
C PHE A 110 6.87 -5.04 -14.27
N GLY A 111 7.05 -5.98 -13.34
CA GLY A 111 6.62 -5.81 -11.97
C GLY A 111 5.10 -5.76 -11.80
N ASN A 112 4.35 -6.47 -12.65
CA ASN A 112 2.89 -6.46 -12.61
C ASN A 112 2.32 -7.29 -11.46
N GLU A 113 3.06 -8.28 -10.97
CA GLU A 113 2.55 -9.17 -9.91
C GLU A 113 2.22 -8.41 -8.62
N ILE A 114 2.99 -7.35 -8.30
CA ILE A 114 2.74 -6.59 -7.06
C ILE A 114 1.43 -5.82 -7.07
N PHE A 115 0.93 -5.37 -8.23
CA PHE A 115 -0.37 -4.68 -8.25
C PHE A 115 -1.57 -5.63 -8.38
N LYS A 116 -1.34 -6.93 -8.44
CA LYS A 116 -2.40 -7.96 -8.42
C LYS A 116 -2.68 -8.49 -7.01
N ILE A 117 -1.88 -8.09 -6.03
CA ILE A 117 -1.95 -8.53 -4.63
C ILE A 117 -1.72 -7.38 -3.67
N GLY A 118 -2.33 -7.44 -2.49
CA GLY A 118 -2.11 -6.44 -1.44
C GLY A 118 -2.54 -5.03 -1.85
N GLY A 119 -1.60 -4.07 -1.78
CA GLY A 119 -1.82 -2.68 -2.14
C GLY A 119 -0.54 -2.03 -2.66
N ALA A 120 -0.38 -1.94 -3.98
CA ALA A 120 0.74 -1.29 -4.64
C ALA A 120 0.59 0.24 -4.65
N ILE A 121 1.70 0.97 -4.53
CA ILE A 121 1.77 2.41 -4.78
C ILE A 121 1.94 2.63 -6.28
N LEU A 122 1.19 3.57 -6.83
CA LEU A 122 1.14 3.90 -8.25
C LEU A 122 1.75 5.30 -8.44
N LEU A 123 2.92 5.37 -9.11
CA LEU A 123 3.66 6.62 -9.32
C LEU A 123 4.59 6.43 -10.54
N PRO A 124 4.79 7.41 -11.42
CA PRO A 124 4.34 8.80 -11.41
C PRO A 124 2.96 9.03 -12.07
N TYR A 125 2.22 8.00 -12.32
CA TYR A 125 0.81 8.03 -12.76
C TYR A 125 0.06 6.81 -12.22
N ALA A 126 -1.19 6.99 -11.91
CA ALA A 126 -2.13 5.91 -11.63
C ALA A 126 -2.90 5.57 -12.92
N ASN A 127 -3.52 4.38 -12.94
CA ASN A 127 -4.32 3.92 -14.06
C ASN A 127 -3.50 3.83 -15.38
N ARG A 128 -4.08 4.09 -16.53
CA ARG A 128 -3.55 3.80 -17.87
C ARG A 128 -2.99 5.04 -18.55
N ILE A 129 -2.00 4.84 -19.42
CA ILE A 129 -1.55 5.80 -20.44
C ILE A 129 -1.45 5.07 -21.77
N ARG A 130 -2.14 5.59 -22.79
CA ARG A 130 -2.08 5.10 -24.17
C ARG A 130 -0.92 5.72 -24.95
N GLY A 131 -0.45 5.00 -25.95
CA GLY A 131 0.61 5.49 -26.83
C GLY A 131 0.80 4.59 -28.03
N LYS A 132 1.68 5.00 -28.94
CA LYS A 132 2.04 4.21 -30.11
C LYS A 132 2.96 3.07 -29.70
N LEU A 133 2.54 1.82 -29.95
CA LEU A 133 3.35 0.63 -29.66
C LEU A 133 4.65 0.63 -30.50
N SER A 134 5.76 0.33 -29.85
CA SER A 134 7.06 0.10 -30.48
C SER A 134 7.07 -1.17 -31.33
N ALA A 135 8.04 -1.29 -32.25
CA ALA A 135 8.13 -2.44 -33.14
C ALA A 135 8.40 -3.78 -32.40
N ASP A 136 9.09 -3.74 -31.26
CA ASP A 136 9.36 -4.90 -30.41
C ASP A 136 8.18 -5.29 -29.50
N GLY A 137 7.14 -4.46 -29.46
CA GLY A 137 5.96 -4.68 -28.64
C GLY A 137 6.16 -4.57 -27.14
N LYS A 138 7.32 -4.02 -26.67
CA LYS A 138 7.66 -3.92 -25.24
C LYS A 138 7.40 -2.54 -24.64
N THR A 139 7.37 -1.52 -25.47
CA THR A 139 7.17 -0.13 -25.04
C THR A 139 6.10 0.56 -25.87
N ILE A 140 5.58 1.65 -25.33
CA ILE A 140 4.75 2.62 -26.07
C ILE A 140 5.46 3.97 -26.08
N ILE A 141 5.23 4.75 -27.13
CA ILE A 141 5.60 6.16 -27.21
C ILE A 141 4.33 6.96 -26.92
N ALA A 142 4.31 7.68 -25.80
CA ALA A 142 3.19 8.50 -25.36
C ALA A 142 3.57 9.98 -25.33
N THR A 143 2.58 10.87 -25.37
CA THR A 143 2.77 12.31 -25.16
C THR A 143 2.32 12.66 -23.76
N VAL A 144 3.22 13.17 -22.93
CA VAL A 144 2.98 13.60 -21.55
C VAL A 144 3.35 15.06 -21.42
N ALA A 145 2.40 15.91 -21.04
CA ALA A 145 2.59 17.36 -20.94
C ALA A 145 3.28 17.98 -22.17
N GLY A 146 2.90 17.51 -23.38
CA GLY A 146 3.45 17.98 -24.65
C GLY A 146 4.84 17.44 -25.03
N LYS A 147 5.45 16.59 -24.22
CA LYS A 147 6.75 15.94 -24.49
C LYS A 147 6.56 14.44 -24.75
N SER A 148 7.38 13.88 -25.66
CA SER A 148 7.39 12.44 -25.93
C SER A 148 8.09 11.69 -24.81
N VAL A 149 7.47 10.61 -24.33
CA VAL A 149 8.02 9.67 -23.35
C VAL A 149 7.89 8.24 -23.86
N THR A 150 8.83 7.37 -23.48
CA THR A 150 8.75 5.94 -23.75
C THR A 150 8.38 5.21 -22.46
N LEU A 151 7.23 4.53 -22.45
CA LEU A 151 6.71 3.82 -21.28
C LEU A 151 6.66 2.31 -21.54
N PRO A 152 6.73 1.44 -20.50
CA PRO A 152 6.50 0.02 -20.66
C PRO A 152 5.10 -0.27 -21.23
N ALA A 153 5.00 -1.14 -22.24
CA ALA A 153 3.75 -1.67 -22.75
C ALA A 153 3.34 -2.90 -21.92
N ASN A 154 3.08 -2.66 -20.63
CA ASN A 154 2.99 -3.71 -19.62
C ASN A 154 1.56 -4.25 -19.40
N TRP A 155 0.58 -3.78 -20.15
CA TRP A 155 -0.80 -4.25 -20.05
C TRP A 155 -1.53 -4.25 -21.39
N SER A 156 -2.56 -5.10 -21.49
CA SER A 156 -3.53 -5.09 -22.58
C SER A 156 -4.85 -5.68 -22.07
N GLY A 157 -5.95 -5.46 -22.77
CA GLY A 157 -7.19 -6.20 -22.57
C GLY A 157 -7.03 -7.69 -22.89
N ASN A 158 -8.05 -8.48 -22.55
CA ASN A 158 -8.02 -9.95 -22.70
C ASN A 158 -8.36 -10.43 -24.10
N ASN A 159 -8.98 -9.58 -24.93
CA ASN A 159 -9.37 -9.94 -26.28
C ASN A 159 -8.17 -10.01 -27.24
N PRO A 160 -8.14 -10.95 -28.18
CA PRO A 160 -7.09 -10.99 -29.21
C PRO A 160 -6.98 -9.66 -29.95
N GLY A 161 -5.77 -9.07 -30.00
CA GLY A 161 -5.54 -7.79 -30.65
C GLY A 161 -5.88 -6.57 -29.81
N ALA A 162 -6.21 -6.72 -28.52
CA ALA A 162 -6.39 -5.61 -27.60
C ALA A 162 -5.15 -4.69 -27.57
N GLU A 163 -5.41 -3.38 -27.47
CA GLU A 163 -4.37 -2.37 -27.50
C GLU A 163 -3.44 -2.50 -26.29
N LYS A 164 -2.12 -2.64 -26.53
CA LYS A 164 -1.13 -2.59 -25.47
C LYS A 164 -0.93 -1.16 -25.00
N HIS A 165 -0.82 -0.98 -23.70
CA HIS A 165 -0.67 0.32 -23.06
C HIS A 165 0.17 0.23 -21.79
N SER A 166 0.50 1.36 -21.20
CA SER A 166 1.18 1.43 -19.92
C SER A 166 0.19 1.58 -18.78
N ILE A 167 0.42 0.87 -17.65
CA ILE A 167 -0.47 0.91 -16.50
C ILE A 167 0.32 1.04 -15.18
N HIS A 168 -0.23 1.82 -14.23
CA HIS A 168 0.14 1.85 -12.82
C HIS A 168 1.58 2.28 -12.50
N GLY A 169 2.13 3.20 -13.29
CA GLY A 169 3.39 3.88 -12.96
C GLY A 169 4.65 3.02 -13.11
N LEU A 170 5.75 3.47 -12.48
CA LEU A 170 7.10 2.99 -12.76
C LEU A 170 7.88 2.52 -11.52
N ILE A 171 7.34 2.65 -10.29
CA ILE A 171 8.10 2.34 -9.05
C ILE A 171 7.93 0.90 -8.55
N ARG A 172 7.10 0.08 -9.16
CA ARG A 172 6.69 -1.23 -8.64
C ARG A 172 7.83 -2.23 -8.39
N GLN A 173 8.93 -2.10 -9.13
CA GLN A 173 10.15 -2.93 -8.96
C GLN A 173 11.30 -2.15 -8.31
N SER A 174 11.06 -0.88 -7.93
CA SER A 174 12.12 -0.03 -7.37
C SER A 174 12.34 -0.37 -5.90
N PRO A 175 13.56 -0.77 -5.49
CA PRO A 175 13.90 -0.87 -4.09
C PRO A 175 14.02 0.53 -3.48
N PHE A 176 13.39 0.74 -2.34
CA PHE A 176 13.54 1.93 -1.52
C PHE A 176 14.69 1.73 -0.53
N HIS A 177 15.42 2.78 -0.26
CA HIS A 177 16.58 2.81 0.63
C HIS A 177 16.31 3.67 1.87
N ASP A 178 17.29 3.76 2.77
CA ASP A 178 17.19 4.51 4.02
C ASP A 178 15.94 4.11 4.83
N VAL A 179 15.67 2.79 4.84
CA VAL A 179 14.52 2.24 5.53
C VAL A 179 14.69 2.43 7.03
N SER A 180 13.81 3.23 7.62
CA SER A 180 13.76 3.47 9.07
C SER A 180 12.48 2.89 9.65
N VAL A 181 12.59 2.12 10.73
CA VAL A 181 11.46 1.53 11.44
C VAL A 181 11.49 1.99 12.89
N ASN A 182 10.37 2.56 13.35
CA ASN A 182 10.18 2.95 14.74
C ASN A 182 8.94 2.24 15.31
N ASN A 183 9.13 1.40 16.29
CA ASN A 183 8.04 0.70 17.00
C ASN A 183 7.80 1.40 18.35
N GLY A 184 7.01 2.47 18.33
CA GLY A 184 6.60 3.20 19.54
C GLY A 184 5.47 2.50 20.30
N HIS A 185 5.12 3.04 21.49
CA HIS A 185 4.06 2.50 22.33
C HIS A 185 2.69 2.57 21.64
N ASP A 186 2.34 3.71 21.05
CA ASP A 186 1.02 3.97 20.49
C ASP A 186 0.93 3.70 18.98
N GLU A 187 2.06 3.81 18.28
CA GLU A 187 2.14 3.57 16.84
C GLU A 187 3.46 2.90 16.44
N SER A 188 3.44 2.21 15.32
CA SER A 188 4.62 1.74 14.59
C SER A 188 4.70 2.46 13.26
N VAL A 189 5.90 2.86 12.86
CA VAL A 189 6.14 3.66 11.66
C VAL A 189 7.27 3.05 10.85
N ILE A 190 7.09 2.97 9.54
CA ILE A 190 8.17 2.76 8.58
C ILE A 190 8.26 3.95 7.66
N SER A 191 9.46 4.40 7.35
CA SER A 191 9.73 5.38 6.30
C SER A 191 10.90 4.93 5.44
N ALA A 192 10.89 5.33 4.16
CA ALA A 192 11.95 5.03 3.21
C ALA A 192 11.98 6.07 2.08
N ILE A 193 13.11 6.14 1.36
CA ILE A 193 13.35 7.08 0.27
C ILE A 193 13.74 6.31 -1.00
N LEU A 194 13.31 6.84 -2.14
CA LEU A 194 13.74 6.42 -3.47
C LEU A 194 14.23 7.64 -4.25
N HIS A 195 15.47 7.63 -4.66
CA HIS A 195 16.01 8.56 -5.67
C HIS A 195 15.72 7.98 -7.06
N ALA A 196 14.50 8.22 -7.56
CA ALA A 196 14.03 7.60 -8.80
C ALA A 196 14.70 8.17 -10.06
N GLY A 197 15.39 9.29 -9.95
CA GLY A 197 15.87 10.02 -11.12
C GLY A 197 14.70 10.32 -12.07
N ASN A 198 14.92 10.21 -13.37
CA ASN A 198 13.87 10.32 -14.38
C ASN A 198 13.27 8.95 -14.75
N PHE A 199 13.27 7.99 -13.82
CA PHE A 199 12.82 6.60 -14.03
C PHE A 199 13.51 5.93 -15.21
N SER A 200 14.84 6.01 -15.25
CA SER A 200 15.69 5.45 -16.35
C SER A 200 15.33 6.02 -17.73
N GLY A 201 14.91 7.27 -17.81
CA GLY A 201 14.51 7.92 -19.06
C GLY A 201 13.05 7.76 -19.44
N HIS A 202 12.25 7.12 -18.58
CA HIS A 202 10.83 6.89 -18.83
C HIS A 202 9.92 8.01 -18.34
N TRP A 203 10.46 9.05 -17.66
CA TRP A 203 9.69 10.20 -17.22
C TRP A 203 10.44 11.52 -17.42
N LEU A 204 9.72 12.66 -17.28
CA LEU A 204 10.19 13.95 -17.79
C LEU A 204 11.25 14.64 -16.93
N SER A 205 11.32 14.37 -15.63
CA SER A 205 12.26 15.04 -14.73
C SER A 205 12.71 14.13 -13.60
N ALA A 206 13.83 14.46 -12.98
CA ALA A 206 14.35 13.72 -11.84
C ALA A 206 13.45 13.91 -10.61
N THR A 207 13.17 12.79 -9.93
CA THR A 207 12.19 12.69 -8.86
C THR A 207 12.79 12.00 -7.64
N ASP A 208 12.63 12.60 -6.47
CA ASP A 208 12.79 11.93 -5.20
C ASP A 208 11.41 11.57 -4.62
N VAL A 209 11.28 10.36 -4.10
CA VAL A 209 10.04 9.86 -3.51
C VAL A 209 10.31 9.45 -2.07
N SER A 210 9.49 9.91 -1.14
CA SER A 210 9.47 9.41 0.23
C SER A 210 8.13 8.74 0.52
N VAL A 211 8.18 7.63 1.26
CA VAL A 211 6.99 6.92 1.72
C VAL A 211 7.06 6.74 3.22
N GLU A 212 5.97 7.05 3.90
CA GLU A 212 5.79 6.79 5.31
C GLU A 212 4.50 6.03 5.53
N THR A 213 4.56 4.93 6.28
CA THR A 213 3.40 4.15 6.71
C THR A 213 3.36 4.09 8.22
N ARG A 214 2.21 4.42 8.82
CA ARG A 214 1.95 4.43 10.25
C ARG A 214 0.84 3.45 10.61
N LEU A 215 1.05 2.69 11.66
CA LEU A 215 0.08 1.75 12.19
C LEU A 215 -0.15 2.02 13.68
N SER A 216 -1.40 2.34 14.03
CA SER A 216 -1.93 2.33 15.40
C SER A 216 -3.07 1.33 15.51
N HIS A 217 -3.65 1.10 16.70
CA HIS A 217 -4.85 0.27 16.83
C HIS A 217 -6.07 0.88 16.11
N ASP A 218 -6.12 2.21 15.99
CA ASP A 218 -7.27 2.95 15.47
C ASP A 218 -7.14 3.28 13.98
N ALA A 219 -5.92 3.29 13.45
CA ALA A 219 -5.69 3.72 12.08
C ALA A 219 -4.47 3.05 11.43
N PHE A 220 -4.58 2.82 10.13
CA PHE A 220 -3.47 2.69 9.20
C PHE A 220 -3.42 3.96 8.35
N GLN A 221 -2.26 4.59 8.27
CA GLN A 221 -2.08 5.82 7.48
C GLN A 221 -0.87 5.68 6.57
N MET A 222 -0.99 6.17 5.33
CA MET A 222 0.11 6.22 4.38
C MET A 222 0.26 7.62 3.79
N THR A 223 1.52 8.06 3.70
CA THR A 223 1.94 9.29 3.05
C THR A 223 2.96 8.95 1.98
N VAL A 224 2.71 9.39 0.74
CA VAL A 224 3.66 9.33 -0.37
C VAL A 224 3.93 10.76 -0.81
N ALA A 225 5.19 11.19 -0.76
CA ALA A 225 5.58 12.50 -1.24
C ALA A 225 6.55 12.37 -2.41
N ALA A 226 6.35 13.20 -3.44
CA ALA A 226 7.23 13.29 -4.60
C ALA A 226 7.76 14.70 -4.73
N THR A 227 9.07 14.83 -4.96
CA THR A 227 9.78 16.09 -5.14
C THR A 227 10.44 16.12 -6.52
N ASN A 228 10.23 17.21 -7.26
CA ASN A 228 10.96 17.45 -8.49
C ASN A 228 12.38 17.96 -8.15
N VAL A 229 13.36 17.08 -8.25
CA VAL A 229 14.79 17.41 -8.05
C VAL A 229 15.54 17.64 -9.36
N GLY A 230 14.83 17.62 -10.49
CA GLY A 230 15.37 17.93 -11.81
C GLY A 230 15.17 19.38 -12.20
N HIS A 231 15.37 19.67 -13.49
CA HIS A 231 15.34 21.02 -14.05
C HIS A 231 14.12 21.32 -14.90
N ASP A 232 13.37 20.29 -15.31
CA ASP A 232 12.15 20.41 -16.12
C ASP A 232 10.89 20.29 -15.26
N PRO A 233 9.74 20.86 -15.68
CA PRO A 233 8.46 20.59 -15.04
C PRO A 233 8.16 19.08 -15.01
N LEU A 234 7.71 18.60 -13.83
CA LEU A 234 7.47 17.20 -13.53
C LEU A 234 5.95 16.97 -13.36
N PRO A 235 5.27 16.34 -14.33
CA PRO A 235 3.93 15.84 -14.10
C PRO A 235 3.95 14.69 -13.10
N MET A 236 3.03 14.73 -12.11
CA MET A 236 2.98 13.74 -11.04
C MET A 236 1.55 13.29 -10.79
N GLY A 237 1.32 12.00 -10.96
CA GLY A 237 0.14 11.29 -10.49
C GLY A 237 0.53 10.27 -9.42
N ILE A 238 -0.23 10.20 -8.35
CA ILE A 238 0.00 9.25 -7.25
C ILE A 238 -1.30 8.54 -6.92
N GLY A 239 -1.25 7.24 -6.68
CA GLY A 239 -2.37 6.43 -6.25
C GLY A 239 -1.94 5.24 -5.41
N TRP A 240 -2.92 4.53 -4.88
CA TRP A 240 -2.74 3.28 -4.15
C TRP A 240 -3.79 2.27 -4.59
N HIS A 241 -3.41 1.01 -4.78
CA HIS A 241 -4.24 -0.05 -5.36
C HIS A 241 -4.50 -1.19 -4.35
N PRO A 242 -5.24 -0.96 -3.25
CA PRO A 242 -5.53 -1.98 -2.26
C PRO A 242 -6.72 -2.85 -2.69
N TYR A 243 -6.60 -4.15 -2.49
CA TYR A 243 -7.70 -5.10 -2.66
C TYR A 243 -8.29 -5.46 -1.29
N PHE A 244 -9.31 -4.76 -0.83
CA PHE A 244 -9.95 -5.00 0.46
C PHE A 244 -10.81 -6.27 0.41
N VAL A 245 -10.52 -7.22 1.28
CA VAL A 245 -11.27 -8.47 1.41
C VAL A 245 -12.64 -8.23 2.05
N LEU A 246 -13.63 -8.97 1.60
CA LEU A 246 -14.92 -9.09 2.27
C LEU A 246 -14.89 -10.31 3.18
N PRO A 247 -14.80 -10.16 4.51
CA PRO A 247 -14.60 -11.27 5.43
C PRO A 247 -15.72 -12.31 5.44
N SER A 248 -16.93 -11.95 5.00
CA SER A 248 -18.05 -12.90 4.82
C SER A 248 -17.95 -13.71 3.54
N GLY A 249 -17.28 -13.17 2.52
CA GLY A 249 -17.35 -13.68 1.14
C GLY A 249 -18.66 -13.32 0.42
N ASP A 250 -19.59 -12.63 1.08
CA ASP A 250 -20.90 -12.26 0.52
C ASP A 250 -20.84 -10.90 -0.19
N ARG A 251 -20.15 -10.86 -1.32
CA ARG A 251 -20.00 -9.64 -2.12
C ARG A 251 -21.35 -9.00 -2.53
N PRO A 252 -22.39 -9.74 -2.93
CA PRO A 252 -23.66 -9.14 -3.29
C PRO A 252 -24.29 -8.28 -2.21
N GLN A 253 -24.10 -8.60 -0.94
CA GLN A 253 -24.62 -7.84 0.20
C GLN A 253 -23.65 -6.78 0.71
N ALA A 254 -22.38 -6.82 0.29
CA ALA A 254 -21.41 -5.80 0.66
C ALA A 254 -21.86 -4.43 0.13
N GLN A 255 -21.79 -3.42 0.99
CA GLN A 255 -22.23 -2.06 0.67
C GLN A 255 -21.02 -1.17 0.41
N LEU A 256 -21.09 -0.40 -0.66
CA LEU A 256 -20.09 0.59 -1.04
C LEU A 256 -20.69 1.99 -0.94
N HIS A 257 -19.98 2.90 -0.27
CA HIS A 257 -20.23 4.34 -0.31
C HIS A 257 -19.05 5.05 -0.94
N LEU A 258 -19.33 5.95 -1.90
CA LEU A 258 -18.34 6.80 -2.56
C LEU A 258 -18.81 8.25 -2.56
N PRO A 259 -17.98 9.19 -2.11
CA PRO A 259 -18.31 10.62 -2.09
C PRO A 259 -18.09 11.25 -3.49
N SER A 260 -18.73 10.72 -4.52
CA SER A 260 -18.49 11.11 -5.90
C SER A 260 -19.76 11.48 -6.63
N GLN A 261 -19.70 12.55 -7.43
CA GLN A 261 -20.82 13.05 -8.25
C GLN A 261 -20.80 12.53 -9.69
N THR A 262 -19.63 12.11 -10.18
CA THR A 262 -19.47 11.72 -11.58
C THR A 262 -18.63 10.46 -11.74
N ARG A 263 -18.82 9.81 -12.88
CA ARG A 263 -18.04 8.67 -13.35
C ARG A 263 -17.44 8.98 -14.72
N ALA A 264 -16.21 8.58 -14.96
CA ALA A 264 -15.62 8.55 -16.29
C ALA A 264 -16.29 7.47 -17.14
N VAL A 265 -16.65 7.78 -18.37
CA VAL A 265 -17.23 6.78 -19.29
C VAL A 265 -16.11 6.00 -19.94
N MET A 266 -16.14 4.68 -19.79
CA MET A 266 -15.19 3.76 -20.40
C MET A 266 -15.71 3.24 -21.74
N ASN A 267 -14.80 2.92 -22.67
CA ASN A 267 -15.14 2.34 -23.97
C ASN A 267 -15.75 0.94 -23.81
N ASN A 268 -15.14 0.10 -23.00
CA ASN A 268 -15.58 -1.24 -22.63
C ASN A 268 -14.83 -1.69 -21.37
N TYR A 269 -15.21 -2.85 -20.81
CA TYR A 269 -14.53 -3.41 -19.61
C TYR A 269 -13.37 -4.37 -19.95
N ASP A 270 -13.01 -4.54 -21.20
CA ASP A 270 -11.83 -5.30 -21.60
C ASP A 270 -10.58 -4.37 -21.63
N ASP A 271 -10.67 -3.27 -22.37
CA ASP A 271 -9.60 -2.29 -22.48
C ASP A 271 -9.63 -1.25 -21.35
N THR A 272 -10.82 -0.88 -20.90
CA THR A 272 -11.09 0.15 -19.87
C THR A 272 -10.41 1.49 -20.16
N PHE A 273 -10.49 1.94 -21.42
CA PHE A 273 -10.06 3.27 -21.81
C PHE A 273 -11.19 4.29 -21.64
N THR A 274 -10.81 5.47 -21.20
CA THR A 274 -11.76 6.58 -21.10
C THR A 274 -12.17 7.09 -22.50
N THR A 275 -13.42 7.55 -22.59
CA THR A 275 -13.93 8.27 -23.76
C THR A 275 -13.79 9.79 -23.61
N GLY A 276 -13.08 10.28 -22.58
CA GLY A 276 -12.96 11.70 -22.25
C GLY A 276 -14.24 12.32 -21.68
N ARG A 277 -15.28 11.54 -21.48
CA ARG A 277 -16.58 12.01 -20.96
C ARG A 277 -16.74 11.63 -19.49
N ARG A 278 -17.34 12.53 -18.73
CA ARG A 278 -17.86 12.26 -17.39
C ARG A 278 -19.38 12.38 -17.40
N VAL A 279 -20.05 11.49 -16.67
CA VAL A 279 -21.50 11.48 -16.50
C VAL A 279 -21.85 11.53 -15.01
N ALA A 280 -22.97 12.16 -14.68
CA ALA A 280 -23.48 12.16 -13.31
C ALA A 280 -23.82 10.72 -12.89
N VAL A 281 -23.53 10.39 -11.62
CA VAL A 281 -23.89 9.08 -11.05
C VAL A 281 -25.30 9.09 -10.47
N GLN A 282 -25.82 10.25 -10.07
CA GLN A 282 -27.10 10.40 -9.38
C GLN A 282 -28.23 9.69 -10.12
N GLY A 283 -28.94 8.83 -9.39
CA GLY A 283 -30.08 8.08 -9.92
C GLY A 283 -29.72 6.93 -10.87
N THR A 284 -28.45 6.60 -11.05
CA THR A 284 -27.98 5.47 -11.86
C THR A 284 -27.57 4.27 -11.00
N GLU A 285 -27.25 3.17 -11.63
CA GLU A 285 -26.66 2.00 -10.95
C GLU A 285 -25.24 2.26 -10.39
N TYR A 286 -24.61 3.38 -10.75
CA TYR A 286 -23.31 3.83 -10.25
C TYR A 286 -23.43 4.86 -9.13
N ASP A 287 -24.62 5.12 -8.63
CA ASP A 287 -24.83 6.06 -7.52
C ASP A 287 -24.56 5.37 -6.17
N PHE A 288 -23.33 5.51 -5.70
CA PHE A 288 -22.86 5.06 -4.39
C PHE A 288 -22.79 6.21 -3.38
N SER A 289 -23.40 7.37 -3.67
CA SER A 289 -23.29 8.58 -2.84
C SER A 289 -24.20 8.56 -1.60
N ALA A 290 -25.15 7.64 -1.54
CA ALA A 290 -26.03 7.51 -0.37
C ALA A 290 -25.25 7.28 0.94
N PRO A 291 -25.62 7.92 2.06
CA PRO A 291 -24.84 7.85 3.34
C PRO A 291 -24.63 6.44 3.88
N ASN A 292 -25.55 5.52 3.61
CA ASN A 292 -25.43 4.11 4.03
C ASN A 292 -24.79 3.22 2.95
N GLY A 293 -24.32 3.82 1.86
CA GLY A 293 -23.84 3.09 0.70
C GLY A 293 -24.95 2.37 -0.06
N ARG A 294 -24.53 1.57 -1.02
CA ARG A 294 -25.38 0.74 -1.86
C ARG A 294 -24.78 -0.66 -1.96
N PRO A 295 -25.63 -1.74 -1.94
CA PRO A 295 -25.16 -3.09 -2.17
C PRO A 295 -24.50 -3.22 -3.57
N LEU A 296 -23.37 -3.93 -3.63
CA LEU A 296 -22.63 -4.18 -4.87
C LEU A 296 -23.42 -5.11 -5.82
N GLY A 297 -24.29 -5.98 -5.28
CA GLY A 297 -25.07 -6.92 -6.07
C GLY A 297 -24.17 -7.78 -6.98
N THR A 298 -24.58 -7.95 -8.23
CA THR A 298 -23.82 -8.67 -9.27
C THR A 298 -23.16 -7.73 -10.27
N GLN A 299 -23.17 -6.41 -10.02
CA GLN A 299 -22.59 -5.42 -10.92
C GLN A 299 -21.07 -5.61 -11.03
N TYR A 300 -20.55 -5.65 -12.25
CA TYR A 300 -19.11 -5.55 -12.49
C TYR A 300 -18.70 -4.08 -12.44
N LEU A 301 -17.64 -3.78 -11.71
CA LEU A 301 -17.05 -2.45 -11.65
C LEU A 301 -15.57 -2.53 -12.03
N ASP A 302 -15.15 -1.66 -12.94
CA ASP A 302 -13.79 -1.22 -13.21
C ASP A 302 -13.91 0.25 -13.67
N ASP A 303 -14.36 1.10 -12.74
CA ASP A 303 -14.84 2.43 -13.03
C ASP A 303 -14.12 3.49 -12.21
N ASN A 304 -13.88 4.64 -12.83
CA ASN A 304 -13.26 5.79 -12.17
C ASN A 304 -14.30 6.83 -11.79
N PHE A 305 -14.40 7.11 -10.51
CA PHE A 305 -15.32 8.07 -9.91
C PHE A 305 -14.58 9.36 -9.58
N SER A 306 -15.16 10.51 -9.91
CA SER A 306 -14.51 11.82 -9.79
C SER A 306 -15.50 12.92 -9.35
N ILE A 307 -15.00 14.14 -9.19
CA ILE A 307 -15.68 15.25 -8.52
C ILE A 307 -16.09 14.79 -7.12
N LEU A 308 -15.07 14.55 -6.30
CA LEU A 308 -15.23 14.07 -4.95
C LEU A 308 -15.80 15.18 -4.06
N GLU A 309 -16.70 14.81 -3.15
CA GLU A 309 -17.27 15.74 -2.18
C GLU A 309 -16.33 15.85 -0.97
N TYR A 310 -15.63 16.96 -0.89
CA TYR A 310 -14.79 17.29 0.25
C TYR A 310 -15.61 17.96 1.35
N GLY A 311 -15.69 17.32 2.51
CA GLY A 311 -16.31 17.93 3.70
C GLY A 311 -15.57 19.17 4.20
N SER A 312 -16.12 19.82 5.24
CA SER A 312 -15.54 21.03 5.83
C SER A 312 -14.09 20.87 6.31
N GLN A 313 -13.66 19.66 6.63
CA GLN A 313 -12.28 19.32 7.02
C GLN A 313 -11.36 19.04 5.83
N ARG A 314 -11.82 19.26 4.59
CA ARG A 314 -11.08 19.05 3.34
C ARG A 314 -10.59 17.61 3.15
N HIS A 315 -11.39 16.65 3.54
CA HIS A 315 -11.18 15.22 3.28
C HIS A 315 -12.45 14.59 2.71
N THR A 316 -12.31 13.44 2.03
CA THR A 316 -13.43 12.62 1.58
C THR A 316 -13.41 11.27 2.26
N VAL A 317 -14.57 10.63 2.39
CA VAL A 317 -14.69 9.31 3.03
C VAL A 317 -15.38 8.36 2.06
N SER A 318 -14.70 7.28 1.72
CA SER A 318 -15.30 6.10 1.08
C SER A 318 -15.47 5.02 2.13
N GLU A 319 -16.59 4.29 2.09
CA GLU A 319 -16.85 3.20 3.04
C GLU A 319 -17.12 1.89 2.31
N LEU A 320 -16.54 0.82 2.83
CA LEU A 320 -16.86 -0.56 2.48
C LEU A 320 -17.43 -1.24 3.71
N ILE A 321 -18.65 -1.76 3.59
CA ILE A 321 -19.36 -2.41 4.70
C ILE A 321 -19.67 -3.86 4.30
N ASP A 322 -19.31 -4.79 5.17
CA ASP A 322 -19.71 -6.20 5.12
C ASP A 322 -20.71 -6.47 6.26
N PRO A 323 -22.02 -6.42 5.97
CA PRO A 323 -23.04 -6.51 7.01
C PRO A 323 -23.04 -7.85 7.76
N ALA A 324 -22.72 -8.94 7.06
CA ALA A 324 -22.75 -10.29 7.64
C ALA A 324 -21.68 -10.48 8.74
N THR A 325 -20.59 -9.76 8.67
CA THR A 325 -19.51 -9.80 9.67
C THR A 325 -19.49 -8.58 10.57
N LYS A 326 -20.44 -7.64 10.40
CA LYS A 326 -20.47 -6.35 11.09
C LYS A 326 -19.14 -5.59 10.95
N TYR A 327 -18.52 -5.70 9.79
CA TYR A 327 -17.26 -5.04 9.46
C TYR A 327 -17.52 -3.82 8.61
N GLY A 328 -16.88 -2.71 8.96
CA GLY A 328 -16.84 -1.48 8.18
C GLY A 328 -15.40 -0.97 8.07
N LEU A 329 -15.03 -0.55 6.87
CA LEU A 329 -13.76 0.10 6.56
C LEU A 329 -14.05 1.49 6.00
N ARG A 330 -13.40 2.51 6.53
CA ARG A 330 -13.31 3.86 5.97
C ARG A 330 -11.98 4.06 5.31
N LEU A 331 -12.00 4.52 4.08
CA LEU A 331 -10.86 5.08 3.39
C LEU A 331 -11.05 6.59 3.31
N ILE A 332 -10.19 7.32 4.03
CA ILE A 332 -10.25 8.78 4.17
C ILE A 332 -9.11 9.37 3.33
N THR A 333 -9.44 10.21 2.35
CA THR A 333 -8.44 10.95 1.58
C THR A 333 -8.10 12.24 2.32
N LEU A 334 -6.81 12.48 2.55
CA LEU A 334 -6.32 13.63 3.31
C LEU A 334 -5.63 14.68 2.44
N SER A 335 -5.45 14.39 1.15
CA SER A 335 -4.84 15.30 0.17
C SER A 335 -5.89 15.78 -0.84
N PRO A 336 -6.10 17.10 -0.99
CA PRO A 336 -7.08 17.65 -1.94
C PRO A 336 -6.72 17.42 -3.42
N GLU A 337 -5.49 17.01 -3.70
CA GLU A 337 -5.01 16.59 -5.02
C GLU A 337 -5.56 15.23 -5.45
N ILE A 338 -6.12 14.42 -4.53
CA ILE A 338 -6.83 13.18 -4.88
C ILE A 338 -8.15 13.55 -5.56
N LYS A 339 -8.22 13.43 -6.88
CA LYS A 339 -9.36 13.87 -7.69
C LYS A 339 -10.31 12.75 -8.04
N SER A 340 -9.89 11.50 -7.89
CA SER A 340 -10.69 10.35 -8.26
C SER A 340 -10.47 9.14 -7.38
N ILE A 341 -11.45 8.24 -7.42
CA ILE A 341 -11.39 6.91 -6.84
C ILE A 341 -11.68 5.91 -7.95
N GLN A 342 -10.71 5.05 -8.25
CA GLN A 342 -10.96 3.87 -9.08
C GLN A 342 -11.57 2.79 -8.22
N VAL A 343 -12.59 2.11 -8.73
CA VAL A 343 -13.18 0.93 -8.10
C VAL A 343 -13.09 -0.25 -9.04
N TYR A 344 -12.41 -1.30 -8.60
CA TYR A 344 -12.40 -2.59 -9.29
C TYR A 344 -13.06 -3.65 -8.39
N ALA A 345 -14.22 -4.15 -8.83
CA ALA A 345 -15.01 -5.09 -8.04
C ALA A 345 -15.73 -6.12 -8.95
N PRO A 346 -15.02 -7.14 -9.42
CA PRO A 346 -15.63 -8.19 -10.25
C PRO A 346 -16.59 -9.07 -9.42
N PRO A 347 -17.74 -9.51 -10.00
CA PRO A 347 -18.82 -10.15 -9.24
C PRO A 347 -18.46 -11.49 -8.59
N LEU A 348 -17.46 -12.20 -9.14
CA LEU A 348 -17.05 -13.53 -8.65
C LEU A 348 -15.86 -13.50 -7.68
N LYS A 349 -15.47 -12.31 -7.21
CA LYS A 349 -14.37 -12.14 -6.27
C LYS A 349 -14.88 -11.65 -4.92
N ASN A 350 -14.19 -12.03 -3.85
CA ASN A 350 -14.50 -11.63 -2.48
C ASN A 350 -13.70 -10.43 -2.00
N PHE A 351 -13.34 -9.54 -2.91
CA PHE A 351 -12.64 -8.30 -2.62
C PHE A 351 -13.22 -7.13 -3.41
N VAL A 352 -12.90 -5.93 -2.95
CA VAL A 352 -13.14 -4.66 -3.64
C VAL A 352 -11.86 -3.86 -3.61
N ALA A 353 -11.32 -3.46 -4.76
CA ALA A 353 -10.29 -2.44 -4.81
C ALA A 353 -10.97 -1.07 -4.78
N ILE A 354 -10.51 -0.20 -3.86
CA ILE A 354 -10.93 1.20 -3.74
C ILE A 354 -9.65 2.03 -3.75
N GLU A 355 -9.40 2.68 -4.88
CA GLU A 355 -8.09 3.24 -5.21
C GLU A 355 -8.14 4.77 -5.26
N PRO A 356 -7.73 5.47 -4.20
CA PRO A 356 -7.61 6.92 -4.22
C PRO A 356 -6.44 7.34 -5.12
N GLN A 357 -6.74 8.16 -6.14
CA GLN A 357 -5.79 8.57 -7.17
C GLN A 357 -5.81 10.09 -7.38
N PHE A 358 -4.65 10.68 -7.69
CA PHE A 358 -4.61 12.07 -8.15
C PHE A 358 -5.30 12.20 -9.51
N ASN A 359 -4.89 11.37 -10.46
CA ASN A 359 -5.29 11.49 -11.84
C ASN A 359 -6.44 10.56 -12.24
N LEU A 360 -7.19 11.02 -13.21
CA LEU A 360 -8.15 10.23 -13.99
C LEU A 360 -7.41 9.23 -14.90
N PRO A 361 -8.10 8.17 -15.41
CA PRO A 361 -7.52 7.24 -16.37
C PRO A 361 -7.07 7.96 -17.64
N ASP A 362 -5.90 7.58 -18.17
CA ASP A 362 -5.30 8.12 -19.40
C ASP A 362 -5.30 9.66 -19.44
N PRO A 363 -4.62 10.29 -18.45
CA PRO A 363 -4.77 11.72 -18.15
C PRO A 363 -4.31 12.66 -19.28
N TYR A 364 -3.58 12.13 -20.26
CA TYR A 364 -3.09 12.87 -21.43
C TYR A 364 -3.84 12.55 -22.72
N ASN A 365 -4.92 11.77 -22.63
CA ASN A 365 -5.79 11.49 -23.76
C ASN A 365 -6.44 12.79 -24.26
N GLN A 366 -6.38 12.99 -25.58
CA GLN A 366 -6.98 14.17 -26.24
C GLN A 366 -8.50 14.27 -26.03
N ASP A 367 -9.17 13.14 -25.79
CA ASP A 367 -10.61 13.09 -25.53
C ASP A 367 -11.01 13.85 -24.26
N TRP A 368 -10.10 14.05 -23.30
CA TRP A 368 -10.36 14.90 -22.12
C TRP A 368 -10.47 16.39 -22.45
N ALA A 369 -10.02 16.80 -23.64
CA ALA A 369 -9.99 18.20 -24.09
C ALA A 369 -9.30 19.13 -23.06
N THR A 370 -10.07 20.04 -22.44
CA THR A 370 -9.57 20.99 -21.43
C THR A 370 -9.88 20.56 -19.99
N ALA A 371 -10.35 19.33 -19.76
CA ALA A 371 -10.70 18.88 -18.42
C ALA A 371 -9.45 18.77 -17.53
N ASP A 372 -9.57 19.18 -16.28
CA ASP A 372 -8.58 18.86 -15.25
C ASP A 372 -8.59 17.35 -15.01
N THR A 373 -7.51 16.68 -15.41
CA THR A 373 -7.33 15.24 -15.26
C THR A 373 -6.63 14.87 -13.97
N GLY A 374 -6.30 15.84 -13.11
CA GLY A 374 -5.73 15.61 -11.77
C GLY A 374 -4.22 15.37 -11.75
N MET A 375 -3.52 15.42 -12.88
CA MET A 375 -2.05 15.41 -12.87
C MET A 375 -1.51 16.70 -12.27
N VAL A 376 -0.66 16.58 -11.24
CA VAL A 376 -0.02 17.73 -10.60
C VAL A 376 1.28 18.07 -11.33
N LEU A 377 1.43 19.32 -11.77
CA LEU A 377 2.66 19.77 -12.44
C LEU A 377 3.60 20.44 -11.42
N LEU A 378 4.68 19.77 -11.06
CA LEU A 378 5.69 20.27 -10.12
C LEU A 378 6.78 21.03 -10.87
N GLN A 379 7.01 22.30 -10.51
CA GLN A 379 8.19 23.03 -10.96
C GLN A 379 9.44 22.49 -10.24
N PRO A 380 10.66 22.75 -10.75
CA PRO A 380 11.91 22.39 -10.06
C PRO A 380 11.90 22.82 -8.60
N GLY A 381 12.23 21.90 -7.69
CA GLY A 381 12.23 22.09 -6.23
C GLY A 381 10.86 21.98 -5.56
N GLN A 382 9.75 21.85 -6.30
CA GLN A 382 8.43 21.69 -5.71
C GLN A 382 8.14 20.22 -5.34
N SER A 383 7.28 20.06 -4.33
CA SER A 383 6.83 18.75 -3.85
C SER A 383 5.31 18.69 -3.76
N VAL A 384 4.78 17.47 -3.84
CA VAL A 384 3.38 17.16 -3.55
C VAL A 384 3.29 15.95 -2.66
N SER A 385 2.24 15.88 -1.82
CA SER A 385 2.00 14.74 -0.93
C SER A 385 0.61 14.15 -1.16
N TRP A 386 0.57 12.85 -1.37
CA TRP A 386 -0.63 12.03 -1.37
C TRP A 386 -0.75 11.36 0.00
N ARG A 387 -1.92 11.50 0.65
CA ARG A 387 -2.14 10.97 1.99
C ARG A 387 -3.50 10.35 2.11
N VAL A 388 -3.54 9.16 2.73
CA VAL A 388 -4.78 8.44 3.07
C VAL A 388 -4.71 7.88 4.48
N ARG A 389 -5.89 7.64 5.05
CA ARG A 389 -6.07 6.98 6.33
C ARG A 389 -7.16 5.92 6.22
N LEU A 390 -6.91 4.75 6.75
CA LEU A 390 -7.92 3.73 6.97
C LEU A 390 -8.36 3.74 8.43
N GLU A 391 -9.66 3.55 8.63
CA GLU A 391 -10.27 3.32 9.93
C GLU A 391 -11.23 2.13 9.87
N LEU A 392 -11.30 1.39 10.96
CA LEU A 392 -12.23 0.28 11.10
C LEU A 392 -13.38 0.70 12.01
N PHE A 393 -14.59 0.27 11.68
CA PHE A 393 -15.75 0.54 12.52
C PHE A 393 -16.73 -0.63 12.51
N THR A 394 -17.58 -0.68 13.53
CA THR A 394 -18.73 -1.58 13.55
C THR A 394 -19.93 -0.82 12.99
N PRO A 395 -20.51 -1.22 11.85
CA PRO A 395 -21.70 -0.59 11.30
C PRO A 395 -22.86 -0.65 12.32
N ALA A 396 -23.62 0.43 12.41
CA ALA A 396 -24.84 0.43 13.23
C ALA A 396 -25.79 -0.67 12.70
N ALA A 397 -26.40 -1.43 13.59
CA ALA A 397 -27.42 -2.39 13.20
C ALA A 397 -28.51 -1.65 12.41
N GLU A 398 -28.90 -2.17 11.23
CA GLU A 398 -30.04 -1.62 10.49
C GLU A 398 -31.23 -1.53 11.44
N ARG A 399 -31.73 -0.31 11.68
CA ARG A 399 -33.06 -0.16 12.30
C ARG A 399 -34.02 -0.76 11.30
N LYS A 400 -34.46 -2.01 11.52
CA LYS A 400 -35.63 -2.57 10.84
C LYS A 400 -36.76 -1.63 11.13
N ASN A 401 -37.10 -0.76 10.17
CA ASN A 401 -38.35 -0.06 10.18
C ASN A 401 -39.44 -1.13 10.13
N ARG A 402 -40.10 -1.35 11.28
CA ARG A 402 -41.32 -2.13 11.39
C ARG A 402 -42.49 -1.30 10.89
#